data_86f33136e6744fec1cd5f5b8624eba0c
#
_entry.id   86f33136e6744fec1cd5f5b8624eba0c
#
_cell.length_a   1.000
_cell.length_b   1.000
_cell.length_c   1.000
_cell.angle_alpha   90.00
_cell.angle_beta   90.00
_cell.angle_gamma   90.00
#
_symmetry.space_group_name_H-M   'P 1'
#
loop_
_entity.id
_entity.type
_entity.pdbx_description
1 polymer ?
#
loop_
_entity_poly.entity_id
_entity_poly.type
_entity_poly.pdbx_seq_one_letter_code
_entity_poly.pdbx_strand_id
1 'polypeptide(L)'
;MPRVVGIDHLVLSVGEFARSKEFYDKLLKFLGFKLKHDYADMAGWSNGKTLFWIAAADEQARKHRYRKGDIGFHHYAFELASRKAVDELGTFLENNGMTVVDPPGEYYGRNYYAVYFTDPDGMKLEGMIWAPPPKAARKTRPKGKSK
;
A
#
# COMPACT_ATOMS: atom_id res chain seq x y z
N MET A 1 14.61 -3.97 -30.19
CA MET A 1 13.93 -2.73 -29.76
C MET A 1 14.01 -2.59 -28.24
N PRO A 2 14.27 -1.41 -27.71
CA PRO A 2 14.26 -1.22 -26.27
C PRO A 2 12.87 -1.53 -25.69
N ARG A 3 12.83 -2.24 -24.56
CA ARG A 3 11.59 -2.65 -23.87
C ARG A 3 11.74 -2.48 -22.37
N VAL A 4 10.77 -1.82 -21.74
CA VAL A 4 10.71 -1.73 -20.27
C VAL A 4 10.47 -3.12 -19.69
N VAL A 5 11.24 -3.51 -18.68
CA VAL A 5 11.14 -4.80 -17.98
C VAL A 5 10.53 -4.68 -16.59
N GLY A 6 10.37 -3.46 -16.08
CA GLY A 6 9.77 -3.19 -14.78
C GLY A 6 9.93 -1.74 -14.36
N ILE A 7 9.41 -1.42 -13.17
CA ILE A 7 9.68 -0.16 -12.47
C ILE A 7 10.73 -0.47 -11.41
N ASP A 8 11.89 0.18 -11.51
CA ASP A 8 13.01 -0.02 -10.59
C ASP A 8 12.74 0.62 -9.23
N HIS A 9 12.41 1.91 -9.24
CA HIS A 9 12.15 2.65 -8.00
C HIS A 9 11.09 3.72 -8.17
N LEU A 10 10.52 4.12 -7.04
CA LEU A 10 9.61 5.23 -6.87
C LEU A 10 10.18 6.17 -5.81
N VAL A 11 10.04 7.47 -6.00
CA VAL A 11 10.44 8.50 -5.02
C VAL A 11 9.26 9.41 -4.76
N LEU A 12 8.88 9.58 -3.48
CA LEU A 12 7.88 10.54 -3.04
C LEU A 12 8.55 11.69 -2.30
N SER A 13 8.17 12.91 -2.62
CA SER A 13 8.51 14.08 -1.80
C SER A 13 7.51 14.19 -0.64
N VAL A 14 8.01 14.31 0.59
CA VAL A 14 7.19 14.36 1.81
C VAL A 14 7.39 15.66 2.57
N GLY A 15 6.33 16.19 3.18
CA GLY A 15 6.37 17.48 3.86
C GLY A 15 7.23 17.48 5.13
N GLU A 16 6.89 16.62 6.09
CA GLU A 16 7.64 16.42 7.34
C GLU A 16 8.40 15.10 7.30
N PHE A 17 9.69 15.15 7.00
CA PHE A 17 10.50 13.97 6.72
C PHE A 17 10.53 12.96 7.88
N ALA A 18 10.75 13.41 9.11
CA ALA A 18 10.82 12.53 10.28
C ALA A 18 9.50 11.78 10.50
N ARG A 19 8.36 12.47 10.41
CA ARG A 19 7.02 11.90 10.54
C ARG A 19 6.72 10.90 9.43
N SER A 20 7.01 11.26 8.21
CA SER A 20 6.79 10.38 7.05
C SER A 20 7.73 9.17 7.08
N LYS A 21 8.98 9.34 7.49
CA LYS A 21 9.92 8.23 7.66
C LYS A 21 9.41 7.21 8.68
N GLU A 22 8.88 7.66 9.82
CA GLU A 22 8.29 6.76 10.82
C GLU A 22 7.11 5.97 10.23
N PHE A 23 6.22 6.64 9.50
CA PHE A 23 5.07 6.02 8.84
C PHE A 23 5.52 4.97 7.82
N TYR A 24 6.39 5.35 6.87
CA TYR A 24 6.84 4.46 5.81
C TYR A 24 7.72 3.32 6.33
N ASP A 25 8.50 3.54 7.37
CA ASP A 25 9.29 2.48 8.00
C ASP A 25 8.39 1.38 8.59
N LYS A 26 7.33 1.75 9.30
CA LYS A 26 6.35 0.80 9.82
C LYS A 26 5.61 0.07 8.71
N LEU A 27 5.06 0.82 7.76
CA LEU A 27 4.28 0.27 6.64
C LEU A 27 5.12 -0.66 5.76
N LEU A 28 6.26 -0.18 5.29
CA LEU A 28 7.10 -0.91 4.34
C LEU A 28 7.74 -2.16 4.97
N LYS A 29 8.10 -2.11 6.25
CA LYS A 29 8.52 -3.31 6.99
C LYS A 29 7.40 -4.35 7.07
N PHE A 30 6.19 -3.94 7.37
CA PHE A 30 5.02 -4.84 7.36
C PHE A 30 4.79 -5.46 5.98
N LEU A 31 5.00 -4.69 4.91
CA LEU A 31 4.89 -5.15 3.52
C LEU A 31 6.12 -5.92 2.99
N GLY A 32 7.08 -6.23 3.85
CA GLY A 32 8.24 -7.06 3.51
C GLY A 32 9.42 -6.30 2.91
N PHE A 33 9.42 -4.98 2.95
CA PHE A 33 10.58 -4.15 2.58
C PHE A 33 11.55 -4.03 3.75
N LYS A 34 12.83 -3.80 3.43
CA LYS A 34 13.89 -3.52 4.40
C LYS A 34 14.51 -2.16 4.11
N LEU A 35 14.76 -1.38 5.15
CA LEU A 35 15.51 -0.13 5.04
C LEU A 35 16.91 -0.43 4.50
N LYS A 36 17.30 0.23 3.41
CA LYS A 36 18.57 0.06 2.72
C LYS A 36 19.43 1.33 2.74
N HIS A 37 18.76 2.46 2.70
CA HIS A 37 19.40 3.77 2.65
C HIS A 37 18.75 4.70 3.66
N ASP A 38 19.55 5.34 4.47
CA ASP A 38 19.09 6.22 5.55
C ASP A 38 20.00 7.45 5.61
N TYR A 39 19.49 8.56 5.09
CA TYR A 39 20.15 9.86 5.06
C TYR A 39 19.34 10.88 5.85
N ALA A 40 19.88 12.06 6.06
CA ALA A 40 19.23 13.12 6.83
C ALA A 40 17.90 13.60 6.22
N ASP A 41 17.78 13.56 4.89
CA ASP A 41 16.65 14.09 4.12
C ASP A 41 16.08 13.12 3.09
N MET A 42 16.54 11.87 3.11
CA MET A 42 16.13 10.84 2.17
C MET A 42 16.28 9.46 2.78
N ALA A 43 15.29 8.57 2.53
CA ALA A 43 15.35 7.19 2.97
C ALA A 43 14.78 6.25 1.91
N GLY A 44 15.33 5.03 1.81
CA GLY A 44 14.95 4.04 0.81
C GLY A 44 14.82 2.64 1.39
N TRP A 45 13.74 1.95 1.02
CA TRP A 45 13.44 0.57 1.39
C TRP A 45 13.37 -0.31 0.15
N SER A 46 13.80 -1.56 0.26
CA SER A 46 13.76 -2.53 -0.83
C SER A 46 13.17 -3.86 -0.38
N ASN A 47 12.39 -4.48 -1.27
CA ASN A 47 11.94 -5.87 -1.16
C ASN A 47 12.76 -6.84 -2.05
N GLY A 48 13.86 -6.37 -2.63
CA GLY A 48 14.70 -7.14 -3.57
C GLY A 48 14.32 -6.98 -5.04
N LYS A 49 13.16 -6.38 -5.35
CA LYS A 49 12.70 -6.10 -6.72
C LYS A 49 12.48 -4.62 -6.97
N THR A 50 11.90 -3.93 -6.01
CA THR A 50 11.55 -2.52 -6.11
C THR A 50 12.17 -1.76 -4.95
N LEU A 51 12.65 -0.56 -5.23
CA LEU A 51 13.05 0.43 -4.23
C LEU A 51 11.94 1.47 -4.08
N PHE A 52 11.55 1.70 -2.85
CA PHE A 52 10.62 2.75 -2.48
C PHE A 52 11.37 3.81 -1.67
N TRP A 53 11.37 5.04 -2.15
CA TRP A 53 12.07 6.14 -1.53
C TRP A 53 11.13 7.24 -1.08
N ILE A 54 11.50 7.91 0.00
CA ILE A 54 10.98 9.23 0.35
C ILE A 54 12.14 10.23 0.40
N ALA A 55 11.86 11.47 0.02
CA ALA A 55 12.77 12.59 0.11
C ALA A 55 12.08 13.79 0.74
N ALA A 56 12.78 14.57 1.54
CA ALA A 56 12.24 15.81 2.10
C ALA A 56 11.85 16.76 0.96
N ALA A 57 10.62 17.28 1.00
CA ALA A 57 10.21 18.34 0.10
C ALA A 57 11.00 19.61 0.37
N ASP A 58 11.24 20.42 -0.66
CA ASP A 58 11.88 21.70 -0.50
C ASP A 58 10.99 22.71 0.24
N GLU A 59 11.55 23.87 0.61
CA GLU A 59 10.83 24.88 1.36
C GLU A 59 9.63 25.45 0.59
N GLN A 60 9.75 25.59 -0.72
CA GLN A 60 8.68 26.09 -1.58
C GLN A 60 7.51 25.09 -1.62
N ALA A 61 7.79 23.81 -1.83
CA ALA A 61 6.78 22.76 -1.91
C ALA A 61 6.03 22.59 -0.58
N ARG A 62 6.71 22.73 0.57
CA ARG A 62 6.06 22.65 1.90
C ARG A 62 5.03 23.73 2.19
N LYS A 63 5.00 24.80 1.42
CA LYS A 63 3.97 25.85 1.51
C LYS A 63 2.63 25.42 0.92
N HIS A 64 2.61 24.34 0.13
CA HIS A 64 1.41 23.80 -0.50
C HIS A 64 1.05 22.44 0.12
N ARG A 65 -0.26 22.23 0.32
CA ARG A 65 -0.74 20.90 0.71
C ARG A 65 -0.91 20.03 -0.51
N TYR A 66 -0.56 18.75 -0.39
CA TYR A 66 -0.88 17.77 -1.41
C TYR A 66 -2.38 17.71 -1.67
N ARG A 67 -2.76 17.61 -2.94
CA ARG A 67 -4.13 17.39 -3.39
C ARG A 67 -4.14 16.37 -4.54
N LYS A 68 -4.87 15.29 -4.38
CA LYS A 68 -4.93 14.17 -5.34
C LYS A 68 -5.36 14.58 -6.75
N GLY A 69 -6.11 15.67 -6.91
CA GLY A 69 -6.57 16.15 -8.22
C GLY A 69 -5.57 17.02 -8.97
N ASP A 70 -4.43 17.32 -8.38
CA ASP A 70 -3.39 18.11 -9.05
C ASP A 70 -2.60 17.26 -10.03
N ILE A 71 -1.98 17.92 -11.02
CA ILE A 71 -1.09 17.25 -11.97
C ILE A 71 0.08 16.65 -11.21
N GLY A 72 0.29 15.33 -11.36
CA GLY A 72 1.38 14.60 -10.71
C GLY A 72 0.91 13.32 -10.05
N PHE A 73 1.30 13.12 -8.79
CA PHE A 73 1.01 11.89 -8.07
C PHE A 73 -0.49 11.78 -7.74
N HIS A 74 -1.13 10.72 -8.22
CA HIS A 74 -2.53 10.41 -7.89
C HIS A 74 -2.62 9.38 -6.76
N HIS A 75 -2.04 8.22 -6.92
CA HIS A 75 -1.90 7.19 -5.89
C HIS A 75 -0.90 6.11 -6.33
N TYR A 76 -0.45 5.29 -5.39
CA TYR A 76 0.37 4.11 -5.63
C TYR A 76 -0.31 2.87 -5.06
N ALA A 77 -0.30 1.77 -5.81
CA ALA A 77 -0.88 0.50 -5.40
C ALA A 77 0.21 -0.56 -5.20
N PHE A 78 0.19 -1.20 -4.02
CA PHE A 78 0.97 -2.40 -3.74
C PHE A 78 0.16 -3.63 -4.10
N GLU A 79 0.67 -4.48 -4.98
CA GLU A 79 0.08 -5.77 -5.24
C GLU A 79 0.43 -6.74 -4.09
N LEU A 80 -0.59 -7.34 -3.49
CA LEU A 80 -0.48 -8.28 -2.39
C LEU A 80 -0.77 -9.71 -2.86
N ALA A 81 -0.29 -10.69 -2.10
CA ALA A 81 -0.33 -12.09 -2.50
C ALA A 81 -1.75 -12.73 -2.43
N SER A 82 -2.67 -12.14 -1.65
CA SER A 82 -4.01 -12.70 -1.42
C SER A 82 -4.98 -11.64 -0.87
N ARG A 83 -6.29 -11.92 -0.94
CA ARG A 83 -7.31 -11.12 -0.25
C ARG A 83 -7.07 -11.07 1.26
N LYS A 84 -6.65 -12.18 1.85
CA LYS A 84 -6.26 -12.24 3.27
C LYS A 84 -5.14 -11.25 3.59
N ALA A 85 -4.15 -11.12 2.72
CA ALA A 85 -3.07 -10.12 2.90
C ALA A 85 -3.59 -8.68 2.83
N VAL A 86 -4.62 -8.40 2.02
CA VAL A 86 -5.29 -7.09 2.01
C VAL A 86 -6.03 -6.85 3.33
N ASP A 87 -6.73 -7.85 3.87
CA ASP A 87 -7.42 -7.76 5.17
C ASP A 87 -6.41 -7.54 6.31
N GLU A 88 -5.29 -8.26 6.29
CA GLU A 88 -4.19 -8.11 7.26
C GLU A 88 -3.57 -6.70 7.19
N LEU A 89 -3.41 -6.14 5.99
CA LEU A 89 -2.97 -4.76 5.83
C LEU A 89 -4.00 -3.79 6.44
N GLY A 90 -5.29 -3.96 6.17
CA GLY A 90 -6.35 -3.13 6.77
C GLY A 90 -6.27 -3.14 8.30
N THR A 91 -6.16 -4.32 8.91
CA THR A 91 -6.01 -4.48 10.35
C THR A 91 -4.73 -3.81 10.88
N PHE A 92 -3.61 -3.96 10.17
CA PHE A 92 -2.36 -3.31 10.52
C PHE A 92 -2.48 -1.78 10.52
N LEU A 93 -3.10 -1.21 9.48
CA LEU A 93 -3.31 0.24 9.36
C LEU A 93 -4.12 0.78 10.54
N GLU A 94 -5.24 0.15 10.87
CA GLU A 94 -6.09 0.52 12.00
C GLU A 94 -5.36 0.44 13.34
N ASN A 95 -4.64 -0.67 13.59
CA ASN A 95 -3.89 -0.89 14.83
C ASN A 95 -2.74 0.11 15.02
N ASN A 96 -2.24 0.70 13.94
CA ASN A 96 -1.18 1.72 13.98
C ASN A 96 -1.71 3.16 13.86
N GLY A 97 -3.02 3.37 13.91
CA GLY A 97 -3.63 4.69 13.81
C GLY A 97 -3.42 5.37 12.44
N MET A 98 -3.19 4.58 11.40
CA MET A 98 -3.05 5.08 10.03
C MET A 98 -4.43 5.31 9.40
N THR A 99 -4.58 6.34 8.58
CA THR A 99 -5.87 6.74 8.03
C THR A 99 -6.32 5.81 6.91
N VAL A 100 -7.30 4.96 7.17
CA VAL A 100 -7.99 4.16 6.16
C VAL A 100 -9.09 5.01 5.52
N VAL A 101 -9.06 5.12 4.18
CA VAL A 101 -10.08 5.86 3.40
C VAL A 101 -11.23 4.94 3.05
N ASP A 102 -10.91 3.79 2.46
CA ASP A 102 -11.87 2.75 2.14
C ASP A 102 -11.35 1.41 2.69
N PRO A 103 -12.12 0.70 3.53
CA PRO A 103 -11.69 -0.55 4.16
C PRO A 103 -11.48 -1.67 3.14
N PRO A 104 -10.84 -2.79 3.53
CA PRO A 104 -10.71 -3.96 2.67
C PRO A 104 -12.06 -4.38 2.08
N GLY A 105 -12.14 -4.52 0.76
CA GLY A 105 -13.38 -4.86 0.07
C GLY A 105 -13.23 -5.04 -1.43
N GLU A 106 -14.34 -5.42 -2.06
CA GLU A 106 -14.44 -5.54 -3.53
C GLU A 106 -14.74 -4.16 -4.12
N TYR A 107 -13.87 -3.70 -5.02
CA TYR A 107 -14.01 -2.45 -5.75
C TYR A 107 -13.88 -2.72 -7.25
N TYR A 108 -14.60 -1.98 -8.08
CA TYR A 108 -14.55 -2.14 -9.55
C TYR A 108 -14.88 -3.55 -10.07
N GLY A 109 -15.59 -4.35 -9.28
CA GLY A 109 -15.99 -5.72 -9.61
C GLY A 109 -15.44 -6.77 -8.65
N ARG A 110 -15.96 -7.99 -8.77
CA ARG A 110 -15.71 -9.08 -7.81
C ARG A 110 -14.27 -9.61 -7.79
N ASN A 111 -13.48 -9.31 -8.82
CA ASN A 111 -12.10 -9.79 -8.92
C ASN A 111 -11.07 -8.77 -8.43
N TYR A 112 -11.50 -7.55 -8.09
CA TYR A 112 -10.62 -6.52 -7.56
C TYR A 112 -10.87 -6.34 -6.06
N TYR A 113 -9.89 -6.65 -5.24
CA TYR A 113 -9.99 -6.56 -3.78
C TYR A 113 -8.88 -5.65 -3.25
N ALA A 114 -9.25 -4.62 -2.51
CA ALA A 114 -8.30 -3.58 -2.13
C ALA A 114 -8.65 -2.92 -0.79
N VAL A 115 -7.66 -2.24 -0.21
CA VAL A 115 -7.79 -1.28 0.88
C VAL A 115 -7.12 0.03 0.46
N TYR A 116 -7.77 1.16 0.71
CA TYR A 116 -7.25 2.48 0.43
C TYR A 116 -6.94 3.24 1.71
N PHE A 117 -5.81 3.90 1.74
CA PHE A 117 -5.34 4.64 2.91
C PHE A 117 -4.49 5.84 2.49
N THR A 118 -4.15 6.69 3.44
CA THR A 118 -3.29 7.85 3.17
C THR A 118 -2.06 7.85 4.05
N ASP A 119 -0.99 8.44 3.53
CA ASP A 119 0.18 8.78 4.31
C ASP A 119 -0.02 10.05 5.14
N PRO A 120 0.97 10.50 5.95
CA PRO A 120 0.84 11.71 6.77
C PRO A 120 0.61 13.01 6.00
N ASP A 121 0.97 13.08 4.73
CA ASP A 121 0.71 14.23 3.86
C ASP A 121 -0.65 14.15 3.15
N GLY A 122 -1.40 13.06 3.34
CA GLY A 122 -2.66 12.80 2.66
C GLY A 122 -2.52 12.19 1.27
N MET A 123 -1.31 11.73 0.90
CA MET A 123 -1.10 11.00 -0.35
C MET A 123 -1.79 9.64 -0.30
N LYS A 124 -2.60 9.33 -1.32
CA LYS A 124 -3.36 8.08 -1.39
C LYS A 124 -2.46 6.91 -1.72
N LEU A 125 -2.59 5.86 -0.95
CA LEU A 125 -1.95 4.57 -1.13
C LEU A 125 -3.00 3.47 -1.19
N GLU A 126 -2.64 2.35 -1.76
CA GLU A 126 -3.52 1.21 -1.97
C GLU A 126 -2.77 -0.10 -1.75
N GLY A 127 -3.41 -1.07 -1.09
CA GLY A 127 -3.01 -2.46 -1.11
C GLY A 127 -4.06 -3.28 -1.82
N MET A 128 -3.70 -4.03 -2.87
CA MET A 128 -4.70 -4.65 -3.73
C MET A 128 -4.28 -6.01 -4.27
N ILE A 129 -5.26 -6.74 -4.77
CA ILE A 129 -5.05 -7.95 -5.58
C ILE A 129 -6.15 -8.11 -6.63
N TRP A 130 -5.77 -8.57 -7.82
CA TRP A 130 -6.68 -9.14 -8.79
C TRP A 130 -6.86 -10.62 -8.49
N ALA A 131 -7.94 -10.98 -7.78
CA ALA A 131 -8.26 -12.37 -7.47
C ALA A 131 -9.77 -12.56 -7.32
N PRO A 132 -10.33 -13.66 -7.85
CA PRO A 132 -11.74 -13.96 -7.64
C PRO A 132 -12.03 -14.15 -6.14
N PRO A 133 -13.27 -13.97 -5.70
CA PRO A 133 -13.65 -14.26 -4.33
C PRO A 133 -13.38 -15.74 -3.99
N PRO A 134 -13.11 -16.06 -2.71
CA PRO A 134 -12.94 -17.44 -2.29
C PRO A 134 -14.17 -18.29 -2.72
N LYS A 135 -13.93 -19.50 -3.21
CA LYS A 135 -15.02 -20.42 -3.47
C LYS A 135 -15.78 -20.68 -2.16
N ALA A 136 -17.09 -20.51 -2.17
CA ALA A 136 -17.92 -20.82 -1.01
C ALA A 136 -17.62 -22.27 -0.56
N ALA A 137 -17.34 -22.46 0.74
CA ALA A 137 -17.14 -23.79 1.28
C ALA A 137 -18.33 -24.67 0.92
N ARG A 138 -18.10 -25.78 0.23
CA ARG A 138 -19.15 -26.77 -0.05
C ARG A 138 -19.72 -27.21 1.29
N LYS A 139 -20.97 -26.86 1.57
CA LYS A 139 -21.68 -27.44 2.71
C LYS A 139 -21.69 -28.95 2.50
N THR A 140 -20.90 -29.67 3.28
CA THR A 140 -20.96 -31.13 3.33
C THR A 140 -22.34 -31.51 3.81
N ARG A 141 -23.13 -32.13 2.92
CA ARG A 141 -24.45 -32.71 3.26
C ARG A 141 -24.21 -33.76 4.36
N PRO A 142 -24.88 -33.69 5.51
CA PRO A 142 -24.73 -34.74 6.51
C PRO A 142 -25.14 -36.06 5.86
N LYS A 143 -24.27 -37.08 5.96
CA LYS A 143 -24.62 -38.45 5.57
C LYS A 143 -25.82 -38.90 6.38
N GLY A 144 -26.95 -39.06 5.75
CA GLY A 144 -28.15 -39.62 6.38
C GLY A 144 -27.82 -40.99 6.96
N LYS A 145 -28.09 -41.18 8.24
CA LYS A 145 -28.11 -42.52 8.87
C LYS A 145 -29.21 -43.31 8.18
N SER A 146 -28.81 -44.33 7.41
CA SER A 146 -29.77 -45.38 6.99
C SER A 146 -30.12 -46.22 8.22
N LYS A 147 -31.42 -46.37 8.40
CA LYS A 147 -31.97 -47.30 9.36
C LYS A 147 -31.80 -48.75 8.87
#